data_20ee9f5dda37a60e119de965354eec39
#
_entry.id   20ee9f5dda37a60e119de965354eec39
#
_cell.length_a   1.000
_cell.length_b   1.000
_cell.length_c   1.000
_cell.angle_alpha   90.00
_cell.angle_beta   90.00
_cell.angle_gamma   90.00
#
_symmetry.space_group_name_H-M   'P 1'
#
loop_
_entity.id
_entity.type
_entity.pdbx_description
1 polymer ?
#
loop_
_entity_poly.entity_id
_entity_poly.type
_entity_poly.pdbx_seq_one_letter_code
_entity_poly.pdbx_strand_id
1 'polypeptide(L)'
;ALTNQNDSMNYALGVVNGAQLKMYQLRNDSSMETITEFIDALQRGYDGDVEELSEAGNVGKNIGMAIKRAEETGLADNPAWAINQKVFFQGLVNGLRHDTTVMKVDDARNYFQAQYQSASVLNDSVEPGKVVKAKCVYKVQTIVLNNQSDSINYAFGYLNGDEVARYVLLLDSTGQMTKDFITNINKGLKSKVKNPQLVNMGEQIGKNIKDQEAQGLIGEPSLATDFVLIKQGFVNGLLGDTTMTSAQAGEYIQNTM
;
A
#
# COMPACT_ATOMS: atom_id res chain seq x y z
N ALA A 1 30.75 -8.57 15.14
CA ALA A 1 31.14 -7.57 16.15
C ALA A 1 31.22 -6.22 15.46
N LEU A 2 30.70 -5.17 16.09
CA LEU A 2 30.84 -3.80 15.60
C LEU A 2 32.29 -3.36 15.86
N THR A 3 33.05 -3.16 14.80
CA THR A 3 34.53 -3.01 14.90
C THR A 3 35.00 -1.57 14.80
N ASN A 4 34.16 -0.68 14.28
CA ASN A 4 34.49 0.73 14.10
C ASN A 4 33.22 1.61 14.20
N GLN A 5 33.42 2.92 14.11
CA GLN A 5 32.34 3.90 14.19
C GLN A 5 31.29 3.72 13.07
N ASN A 6 31.75 3.46 11.86
CA ASN A 6 30.88 3.26 10.71
C ASN A 6 29.96 2.03 10.89
N ASP A 7 30.53 0.91 11.35
CA ASP A 7 29.75 -0.31 11.66
C ASP A 7 28.67 0.00 12.71
N SER A 8 29.08 0.71 13.77
CA SER A 8 28.18 1.06 14.88
C SER A 8 27.07 2.00 14.43
N MET A 9 27.35 2.96 13.54
CA MET A 9 26.34 3.88 12.98
C MET A 9 25.34 3.14 12.11
N ASN A 10 25.79 2.30 11.18
CA ASN A 10 24.90 1.52 10.31
C ASN A 10 23.98 0.61 11.14
N TYR A 11 24.55 -0.09 12.11
CA TYR A 11 23.79 -0.97 13.00
C TYR A 11 22.79 -0.18 13.86
N ALA A 12 23.23 0.91 14.49
CA ALA A 12 22.38 1.76 15.34
C ALA A 12 21.19 2.33 14.55
N LEU A 13 21.43 2.79 13.31
CA LEU A 13 20.35 3.26 12.43
C LEU A 13 19.32 2.16 12.18
N GLY A 14 19.75 0.93 11.90
CA GLY A 14 18.86 -0.22 11.76
C GLY A 14 18.04 -0.48 13.03
N VAL A 15 18.68 -0.48 14.21
CA VAL A 15 18.02 -0.74 15.51
C VAL A 15 16.95 0.31 15.80
N VAL A 16 17.24 1.59 15.62
CA VAL A 16 16.28 2.67 15.87
C VAL A 16 15.06 2.52 14.95
N ASN A 17 15.31 2.35 13.65
CA ASN A 17 14.22 2.21 12.67
C ASN A 17 13.39 0.93 12.91
N GLY A 18 14.04 -0.20 13.23
CA GLY A 18 13.35 -1.45 13.55
C GLY A 18 12.48 -1.33 14.80
N ALA A 19 12.98 -0.69 15.84
CA ALA A 19 12.21 -0.47 17.07
C ALA A 19 11.02 0.48 16.83
N GLN A 20 11.19 1.53 16.03
CA GLN A 20 10.10 2.42 15.65
C GLN A 20 9.05 1.70 14.82
N LEU A 21 9.46 0.90 13.83
CA LEU A 21 8.55 0.10 13.02
C LEU A 21 7.72 -0.84 13.90
N LYS A 22 8.36 -1.53 14.84
CA LYS A 22 7.67 -2.38 15.82
C LYS A 22 6.62 -1.61 16.62
N MET A 23 6.97 -0.43 17.10
CA MET A 23 6.11 0.40 17.94
C MET A 23 4.90 0.95 17.20
N TYR A 24 5.07 1.41 15.95
CA TYR A 24 4.04 2.16 15.24
C TYR A 24 3.29 1.33 14.19
N GLN A 25 3.97 0.42 13.48
CA GLN A 25 3.38 -0.31 12.37
C GLN A 25 3.02 -1.76 12.72
N LEU A 26 3.81 -2.42 13.56
CA LEU A 26 3.60 -3.79 13.97
C LEU A 26 2.93 -3.92 15.35
N ARG A 27 2.32 -2.85 15.83
CA ARG A 27 1.68 -2.82 17.15
C ARG A 27 0.62 -3.92 17.30
N ASN A 28 -0.13 -4.21 16.23
CA ASN A 28 -1.23 -5.16 16.22
C ASN A 28 -0.81 -6.55 15.74
N ASP A 29 0.29 -6.67 15.01
CA ASP A 29 0.84 -7.93 14.53
C ASP A 29 2.37 -7.85 14.42
N SER A 30 3.05 -8.36 15.44
CA SER A 30 4.51 -8.51 15.49
C SER A 30 4.94 -9.97 15.38
N SER A 31 4.15 -10.79 14.68
CA SER A 31 4.49 -12.19 14.42
C SER A 31 5.79 -12.31 13.63
N MET A 32 6.50 -13.43 13.80
CA MET A 32 7.73 -13.70 13.03
C MET A 32 7.45 -13.72 11.52
N GLU A 33 6.26 -14.14 11.10
CA GLU A 33 5.86 -14.16 9.71
C GLU A 33 5.80 -12.72 9.14
N THR A 34 5.14 -11.80 9.84
CA THR A 34 5.04 -10.40 9.46
C THR A 34 6.40 -9.69 9.46
N ILE A 35 7.24 -9.97 10.47
CA ILE A 35 8.62 -9.45 10.53
C ILE A 35 9.44 -9.97 9.34
N THR A 36 9.35 -11.26 9.03
CA THR A 36 10.07 -11.86 7.90
C THR A 36 9.62 -11.26 6.58
N GLU A 37 8.31 -11.08 6.38
CA GLU A 37 7.76 -10.45 5.18
C GLU A 37 8.32 -9.03 4.96
N PHE A 38 8.44 -8.24 6.04
CA PHE A 38 9.06 -6.92 5.98
C PHE A 38 10.57 -6.98 5.65
N ILE A 39 11.32 -7.85 6.31
CA ILE A 39 12.77 -7.97 6.09
C ILE A 39 13.08 -8.47 4.67
N ASP A 40 12.28 -9.38 4.14
CA ASP A 40 12.40 -9.82 2.75
C ASP A 40 12.06 -8.69 1.76
N ALA A 41 11.07 -7.86 2.08
CA ALA A 41 10.74 -6.68 1.30
C ALA A 41 11.87 -5.63 1.33
N LEU A 42 12.46 -5.40 2.50
CA LEU A 42 13.62 -4.53 2.67
C LEU A 42 14.80 -4.99 1.79
N GLN A 43 15.05 -6.31 1.76
CA GLN A 43 16.10 -6.90 0.93
C GLN A 43 15.80 -6.69 -0.56
N ARG A 44 14.57 -7.00 -1.02
CA ARG A 44 14.19 -6.79 -2.43
C ARG A 44 14.34 -5.34 -2.85
N GLY A 45 13.91 -4.40 -2.00
CA GLY A 45 14.08 -2.97 -2.27
C GLY A 45 15.55 -2.58 -2.46
N TYR A 46 16.43 -3.06 -1.60
CA TYR A 46 17.86 -2.80 -1.69
C TYR A 46 18.50 -3.44 -2.93
N ASP A 47 18.13 -4.68 -3.27
CA ASP A 47 18.65 -5.40 -4.43
C ASP A 47 18.14 -4.83 -5.77
N GLY A 48 17.13 -3.96 -5.73
CA GLY A 48 16.44 -3.46 -6.91
C GLY A 48 15.52 -4.51 -7.56
N ASP A 49 15.19 -5.58 -6.84
CA ASP A 49 14.29 -6.66 -7.29
C ASP A 49 12.82 -6.32 -6.97
N VAL A 50 12.45 -5.08 -7.27
CA VAL A 50 11.09 -4.57 -7.14
C VAL A 50 10.52 -4.33 -8.51
N GLU A 51 9.33 -4.90 -8.78
CA GLU A 51 8.63 -4.64 -10.02
C GLU A 51 8.30 -3.15 -10.14
N GLU A 52 8.92 -2.45 -11.08
CA GLU A 52 8.57 -1.07 -11.39
C GLU A 52 7.21 -1.04 -12.07
N LEU A 53 6.22 -0.56 -11.35
CA LEU A 53 4.87 -0.34 -11.87
C LEU A 53 4.64 1.14 -12.13
N SER A 54 3.85 1.43 -13.16
CA SER A 54 3.28 2.78 -13.31
C SER A 54 2.43 3.16 -12.10
N GLU A 55 2.14 4.44 -11.91
CA GLU A 55 1.22 4.89 -10.86
C GLU A 55 -0.12 4.15 -10.92
N ALA A 56 -0.69 4.04 -12.12
CA ALA A 56 -1.91 3.28 -12.34
C ALA A 56 -1.76 1.79 -11.99
N GLY A 57 -0.61 1.19 -12.33
CA GLY A 57 -0.29 -0.19 -12.00
C GLY A 57 -0.18 -0.42 -10.49
N ASN A 58 0.46 0.50 -9.75
CA ASN A 58 0.56 0.44 -8.29
C ASN A 58 -0.81 0.54 -7.62
N VAL A 59 -1.63 1.51 -8.03
CA VAL A 59 -3.00 1.66 -7.52
C VAL A 59 -3.82 0.39 -7.80
N GLY A 60 -3.72 -0.16 -9.00
CA GLY A 60 -4.39 -1.41 -9.37
C GLY A 60 -3.97 -2.58 -8.48
N LYS A 61 -2.67 -2.78 -8.29
CA LYS A 61 -2.14 -3.84 -7.42
C LYS A 61 -2.65 -3.71 -5.97
N ASN A 62 -2.65 -2.50 -5.42
CA ASN A 62 -3.14 -2.23 -4.06
C ASN A 62 -4.65 -2.52 -3.93
N ILE A 63 -5.46 -2.12 -4.90
CA ILE A 63 -6.89 -2.44 -4.92
C ILE A 63 -7.09 -3.96 -4.99
N GLY A 64 -6.35 -4.67 -5.85
CA GLY A 64 -6.42 -6.12 -5.93
C GLY A 64 -6.12 -6.82 -4.60
N MET A 65 -5.08 -6.37 -3.90
CA MET A 65 -4.73 -6.89 -2.57
C MET A 65 -5.79 -6.56 -1.51
N ALA A 66 -6.37 -5.35 -1.57
CA ALA A 66 -7.46 -4.97 -0.67
C ALA A 66 -8.72 -5.83 -0.90
N ILE A 67 -9.07 -6.12 -2.15
CA ILE A 67 -10.18 -7.04 -2.48
C ILE A 67 -9.90 -8.43 -1.91
N LYS A 68 -8.68 -8.93 -2.07
CA LYS A 68 -8.29 -10.23 -1.53
C LYS A 68 -8.40 -10.27 0.00
N ARG A 69 -7.89 -9.24 0.68
CA ARG A 69 -8.05 -9.11 2.13
C ARG A 69 -9.51 -9.11 2.56
N ALA A 70 -10.38 -8.44 1.78
CA ALA A 70 -11.81 -8.38 2.07
C ALA A 70 -12.52 -9.76 2.00
N GLU A 71 -11.89 -10.80 1.43
CA GLU A 71 -12.40 -12.18 1.53
C GLU A 71 -12.38 -12.69 2.98
N GLU A 72 -11.40 -12.24 3.76
CA GLU A 72 -11.22 -12.64 5.17
C GLU A 72 -11.87 -11.67 6.15
N THR A 73 -11.76 -10.36 5.88
CA THR A 73 -12.19 -9.30 6.81
C THR A 73 -13.56 -8.68 6.48
N GLY A 74 -14.09 -8.99 5.30
CA GLY A 74 -15.25 -8.29 4.74
C GLY A 74 -14.87 -6.99 4.03
N LEU A 75 -15.80 -6.47 3.23
CA LEU A 75 -15.63 -5.22 2.48
C LEU A 75 -15.46 -4.04 3.46
N ALA A 76 -14.43 -3.22 3.24
CA ALA A 76 -14.06 -2.12 4.11
C ALA A 76 -13.83 -2.56 5.58
N ASP A 77 -13.25 -3.75 5.77
CA ASP A 77 -12.99 -4.37 7.08
C ASP A 77 -14.26 -4.60 7.93
N ASN A 78 -15.43 -4.70 7.28
CA ASN A 78 -16.69 -5.02 7.93
C ASN A 78 -17.09 -6.49 7.65
N PRO A 79 -17.01 -7.39 8.64
CA PRO A 79 -17.31 -8.82 8.44
C PRO A 79 -18.75 -9.11 7.99
N ALA A 80 -19.69 -8.18 8.22
CA ALA A 80 -21.07 -8.31 7.76
C ALA A 80 -21.22 -8.08 6.24
N TRP A 81 -20.21 -7.53 5.60
CA TRP A 81 -20.21 -7.20 4.17
C TRP A 81 -19.31 -8.17 3.39
N ALA A 82 -19.80 -9.35 3.14
CA ALA A 82 -19.05 -10.32 2.34
C ALA A 82 -18.72 -9.74 0.96
N ILE A 83 -17.46 -9.88 0.52
CA ILE A 83 -17.04 -9.41 -0.80
C ILE A 83 -17.64 -10.30 -1.90
N ASN A 84 -18.27 -9.67 -2.89
CA ASN A 84 -18.62 -10.27 -4.16
C ASN A 84 -17.72 -9.66 -5.24
N GLN A 85 -16.61 -10.30 -5.52
CA GLN A 85 -15.61 -9.79 -6.46
C GLN A 85 -16.20 -9.46 -7.83
N LYS A 86 -17.09 -10.31 -8.34
CA LYS A 86 -17.72 -10.10 -9.66
C LYS A 86 -18.50 -8.79 -9.69
N VAL A 87 -19.34 -8.57 -8.68
CA VAL A 87 -20.17 -7.36 -8.58
C VAL A 87 -19.30 -6.12 -8.34
N PHE A 88 -18.31 -6.25 -7.46
CA PHE A 88 -17.34 -5.18 -7.22
C PHE A 88 -16.62 -4.76 -8.51
N PHE A 89 -16.10 -5.72 -9.28
CA PHE A 89 -15.41 -5.44 -10.55
C PHE A 89 -16.31 -4.79 -11.60
N GLN A 90 -17.56 -5.18 -11.65
CA GLN A 90 -18.54 -4.54 -12.53
C GLN A 90 -18.76 -3.09 -12.14
N GLY A 91 -18.91 -2.82 -10.83
CA GLY A 91 -18.95 -1.45 -10.31
C GLY A 91 -17.71 -0.67 -10.66
N LEU A 92 -16.52 -1.23 -10.41
CA LEU A 92 -15.24 -0.60 -10.71
C LEU A 92 -15.11 -0.19 -12.20
N VAL A 93 -15.42 -1.10 -13.12
CA VAL A 93 -15.38 -0.80 -14.56
C VAL A 93 -16.39 0.27 -14.95
N ASN A 94 -17.60 0.22 -14.40
CA ASN A 94 -18.61 1.23 -14.66
C ASN A 94 -18.21 2.59 -14.09
N GLY A 95 -17.60 2.62 -12.90
CA GLY A 95 -17.03 3.84 -12.32
C GLY A 95 -15.88 4.43 -13.16
N LEU A 96 -14.93 3.60 -13.61
CA LEU A 96 -13.87 4.03 -14.55
C LEU A 96 -14.40 4.69 -15.83
N ARG A 97 -15.59 4.29 -16.26
CA ARG A 97 -16.25 4.83 -17.46
C ARG A 97 -17.22 5.96 -17.17
N HIS A 98 -17.43 6.33 -15.92
CA HIS A 98 -18.50 7.23 -15.48
C HIS A 98 -19.88 6.81 -16.02
N ASP A 99 -20.12 5.50 -16.08
CA ASP A 99 -21.40 4.96 -16.53
C ASP A 99 -22.41 4.98 -15.41
N THR A 100 -23.53 5.65 -15.63
CA THR A 100 -24.56 5.87 -14.61
C THR A 100 -25.81 5.03 -14.83
N THR A 101 -25.75 4.02 -15.72
CA THR A 101 -26.93 3.21 -16.07
C THR A 101 -27.46 2.35 -14.93
N VAL A 102 -26.55 1.89 -14.03
CA VAL A 102 -26.92 1.07 -12.87
C VAL A 102 -27.07 1.92 -11.61
N MET A 103 -26.11 2.84 -11.38
CA MET A 103 -26.07 3.68 -10.19
C MET A 103 -25.31 4.98 -10.52
N LYS A 104 -25.79 6.12 -10.02
CA LYS A 104 -25.07 7.40 -10.12
C LYS A 104 -24.03 7.50 -9.00
N VAL A 105 -23.00 8.34 -9.18
CA VAL A 105 -21.93 8.57 -8.18
C VAL A 105 -22.52 8.98 -6.83
N ASP A 106 -23.47 9.93 -6.85
CA ASP A 106 -24.09 10.42 -5.62
C ASP A 106 -24.96 9.35 -4.95
N ASP A 107 -25.67 8.54 -5.73
CA ASP A 107 -26.46 7.42 -5.21
C ASP A 107 -25.52 6.35 -4.58
N ALA A 108 -24.40 6.04 -5.24
CA ALA A 108 -23.40 5.12 -4.71
C ALA A 108 -22.77 5.64 -3.40
N ARG A 109 -22.43 6.92 -3.37
CA ARG A 109 -21.87 7.59 -2.19
C ARG A 109 -22.88 7.60 -1.04
N ASN A 110 -24.09 8.05 -1.29
CA ASN A 110 -25.15 8.12 -0.29
C ASN A 110 -25.49 6.72 0.24
N TYR A 111 -25.57 5.73 -0.64
CA TYR A 111 -25.83 4.35 -0.26
C TYR A 111 -24.70 3.81 0.64
N PHE A 112 -23.44 3.98 0.23
CA PHE A 112 -22.29 3.54 0.99
C PHE A 112 -22.23 4.26 2.35
N GLN A 113 -22.40 5.59 2.38
CA GLN A 113 -22.41 6.38 3.60
C GLN A 113 -23.54 5.98 4.55
N ALA A 114 -24.75 5.75 4.05
CA ALA A 114 -25.86 5.31 4.88
C ALA A 114 -25.60 3.95 5.55
N GLN A 115 -24.90 3.05 4.88
CA GLN A 115 -24.46 1.77 5.46
C GLN A 115 -23.26 1.92 6.40
N TYR A 116 -22.40 2.92 6.16
CA TYR A 116 -21.17 3.17 6.92
C TYR A 116 -21.38 4.09 8.14
N GLN A 117 -22.47 4.87 8.18
CA GLN A 117 -22.77 5.80 9.29
C GLN A 117 -23.07 5.13 10.64
N SER A 118 -23.14 3.80 10.67
CA SER A 118 -22.91 3.07 11.93
C SER A 118 -21.44 2.96 12.32
N ALA A 119 -20.48 3.43 11.51
CA ALA A 119 -19.04 3.41 11.79
C ALA A 119 -18.33 4.59 11.09
N SER A 120 -18.09 5.66 11.88
CA SER A 120 -17.14 6.78 11.67
C SER A 120 -16.98 7.44 10.30
N VAL A 121 -17.23 8.74 10.33
CA VAL A 121 -17.03 9.87 9.41
C VAL A 121 -15.68 9.88 8.68
N LEU A 122 -15.74 10.00 7.34
CA LEU A 122 -14.70 10.66 6.55
C LEU A 122 -15.33 11.89 5.85
N ASN A 123 -14.93 13.07 6.31
CA ASN A 123 -15.13 14.32 5.60
C ASN A 123 -13.96 14.51 4.63
N ASP A 124 -14.26 14.69 3.34
CA ASP A 124 -13.57 15.69 2.53
C ASP A 124 -14.41 15.97 1.27
N SER A 125 -14.93 17.17 1.22
CA SER A 125 -15.60 17.73 0.04
C SER A 125 -14.53 18.24 -0.93
N VAL A 126 -14.23 17.47 -1.99
CA VAL A 126 -13.43 17.95 -3.13
C VAL A 126 -14.39 18.35 -4.25
N GLU A 127 -14.29 19.59 -4.71
CA GLU A 127 -15.06 20.09 -5.86
C GLU A 127 -14.74 19.28 -7.12
N PRO A 128 -15.76 18.97 -7.95
CA PRO A 128 -15.57 18.19 -9.17
C PRO A 128 -14.79 18.97 -10.20
N GLY A 129 -13.53 18.59 -10.40
CA GLY A 129 -12.76 19.02 -11.57
C GLY A 129 -13.39 18.51 -12.88
N LYS A 130 -13.12 19.21 -13.98
CA LYS A 130 -13.61 18.87 -15.32
C LYS A 130 -13.25 17.42 -15.67
N VAL A 131 -14.26 16.56 -15.76
CA VAL A 131 -14.09 15.13 -16.07
C VAL A 131 -13.65 14.98 -17.53
N VAL A 132 -12.41 14.61 -17.76
CA VAL A 132 -11.94 14.11 -19.06
C VAL A 132 -12.27 12.62 -19.09
N LYS A 133 -13.09 12.19 -20.06
CA LYS A 133 -13.46 10.77 -20.17
C LYS A 133 -12.21 9.94 -20.53
N ALA A 134 -11.70 9.20 -19.58
CA ALA A 134 -10.64 8.22 -19.84
C ALA A 134 -11.12 7.20 -20.89
N LYS A 135 -10.23 6.83 -21.83
CA LYS A 135 -10.54 5.85 -22.87
C LYS A 135 -10.42 4.43 -22.28
N CYS A 136 -11.48 3.99 -21.60
CA CYS A 136 -11.50 2.65 -21.03
C CYS A 136 -11.80 1.62 -22.12
N VAL A 137 -10.95 0.59 -22.24
CA VAL A 137 -11.09 -0.51 -23.22
C VAL A 137 -12.07 -1.59 -22.77
N TYR A 138 -12.50 -1.56 -21.51
CA TYR A 138 -13.45 -2.52 -20.96
C TYR A 138 -14.90 -2.07 -21.21
N LYS A 139 -15.75 -3.01 -21.57
CA LYS A 139 -17.17 -2.72 -21.83
C LYS A 139 -17.94 -2.56 -20.53
N VAL A 140 -18.83 -1.58 -20.49
CA VAL A 140 -19.85 -1.49 -19.44
C VAL A 140 -20.68 -2.77 -19.43
N GLN A 141 -20.91 -3.31 -18.25
CA GLN A 141 -21.75 -4.49 -18.06
C GLN A 141 -23.03 -4.06 -17.33
N THR A 142 -24.16 -4.37 -17.94
CA THR A 142 -25.44 -4.23 -17.25
C THR A 142 -25.54 -5.33 -16.21
N ILE A 143 -25.80 -4.95 -14.96
CA ILE A 143 -25.98 -5.86 -13.86
C ILE A 143 -27.29 -5.54 -13.13
N VAL A 144 -27.95 -6.57 -12.67
CA VAL A 144 -29.06 -6.45 -11.75
C VAL A 144 -28.54 -6.69 -10.34
N LEU A 145 -28.75 -5.74 -9.45
CA LEU A 145 -28.37 -5.83 -8.05
C LEU A 145 -29.54 -6.50 -7.30
N ASN A 146 -29.36 -7.75 -6.91
CA ASN A 146 -30.43 -8.58 -6.39
C ASN A 146 -30.68 -8.44 -4.89
N ASN A 147 -29.66 -7.94 -4.17
CA ASN A 147 -29.70 -7.84 -2.71
C ASN A 147 -28.78 -6.72 -2.21
N GLN A 148 -28.81 -6.48 -0.91
CA GLN A 148 -28.01 -5.45 -0.25
C GLN A 148 -26.50 -5.69 -0.40
N SER A 149 -26.05 -6.95 -0.35
CA SER A 149 -24.64 -7.29 -0.54
C SER A 149 -24.17 -6.95 -1.97
N ASP A 150 -24.97 -7.24 -3.00
CA ASP A 150 -24.66 -6.83 -4.37
C ASP A 150 -24.58 -5.31 -4.48
N SER A 151 -25.56 -4.60 -3.89
CA SER A 151 -25.62 -3.14 -3.96
C SER A 151 -24.42 -2.47 -3.31
N ILE A 152 -23.97 -2.96 -2.13
CA ILE A 152 -22.81 -2.39 -1.45
C ILE A 152 -21.50 -2.72 -2.17
N ASN A 153 -21.34 -3.94 -2.68
CA ASN A 153 -20.18 -4.34 -3.48
C ASN A 153 -20.08 -3.51 -4.77
N TYR A 154 -21.20 -3.33 -5.46
CA TYR A 154 -21.23 -2.51 -6.67
C TYR A 154 -20.92 -1.05 -6.38
N ALA A 155 -21.58 -0.44 -5.38
CA ALA A 155 -21.36 0.95 -5.02
C ALA A 155 -19.90 1.23 -4.64
N PHE A 156 -19.31 0.34 -3.83
CA PHE A 156 -17.89 0.48 -3.44
C PHE A 156 -16.95 0.32 -4.63
N GLY A 157 -17.19 -0.66 -5.50
CA GLY A 157 -16.45 -0.82 -6.75
C GLY A 157 -16.58 0.42 -7.64
N TYR A 158 -17.80 0.92 -7.82
CA TYR A 158 -18.07 2.10 -8.64
C TYR A 158 -17.35 3.35 -8.13
N LEU A 159 -17.39 3.62 -6.83
CA LEU A 159 -16.70 4.76 -6.23
C LEU A 159 -15.18 4.68 -6.42
N ASN A 160 -14.59 3.51 -6.19
CA ASN A 160 -13.16 3.30 -6.46
C ASN A 160 -12.82 3.52 -7.95
N GLY A 161 -13.65 3.03 -8.86
CA GLY A 161 -13.45 3.22 -10.30
C GLY A 161 -13.55 4.69 -10.72
N ASP A 162 -14.56 5.40 -10.23
CA ASP A 162 -14.76 6.83 -10.50
C ASP A 162 -13.58 7.66 -9.96
N GLU A 163 -13.09 7.37 -8.75
CA GLU A 163 -11.93 8.04 -8.15
C GLU A 163 -10.66 7.80 -8.97
N VAL A 164 -10.37 6.55 -9.33
CA VAL A 164 -9.21 6.22 -10.17
C VAL A 164 -9.30 6.92 -11.53
N ALA A 165 -10.48 6.96 -12.15
CA ALA A 165 -10.67 7.67 -13.41
C ALA A 165 -10.40 9.16 -13.29
N ARG A 166 -10.78 9.77 -12.17
CA ARG A 166 -10.62 11.22 -11.93
C ARG A 166 -9.21 11.65 -11.57
N TYR A 167 -8.47 10.83 -10.83
CA TYR A 167 -7.20 11.26 -10.23
C TYR A 167 -5.99 10.53 -10.80
N VAL A 168 -6.13 9.28 -11.25
CA VAL A 168 -5.03 8.46 -11.72
C VAL A 168 -4.99 8.36 -13.25
N LEU A 169 -6.15 8.23 -13.89
CA LEU A 169 -6.26 7.99 -15.34
C LEU A 169 -6.64 9.23 -16.15
N LEU A 170 -6.61 10.42 -15.56
CA LEU A 170 -7.02 11.69 -16.21
C LEU A 170 -6.37 11.91 -17.58
N LEU A 171 -5.12 11.50 -17.75
CA LEU A 171 -4.33 11.72 -18.97
C LEU A 171 -4.28 10.48 -19.88
N ASP A 172 -5.04 9.42 -19.57
CA ASP A 172 -5.05 8.19 -20.37
C ASP A 172 -5.84 8.35 -21.67
N SER A 173 -5.23 8.97 -22.65
CA SER A 173 -5.82 9.13 -24.01
C SER A 173 -5.80 7.83 -24.83
N THR A 174 -4.96 6.84 -24.43
CA THR A 174 -4.73 5.59 -25.18
C THR A 174 -5.50 4.40 -24.63
N GLY A 175 -5.86 4.44 -23.35
CA GLY A 175 -6.40 3.31 -22.59
C GLY A 175 -5.30 2.36 -22.08
N GLN A 176 -4.01 2.72 -22.24
CA GLN A 176 -2.90 1.88 -21.77
C GLN A 176 -2.80 1.89 -20.24
N MET A 177 -2.94 3.06 -19.61
CA MET A 177 -2.94 3.17 -18.15
C MET A 177 -4.10 2.40 -17.53
N THR A 178 -5.29 2.47 -18.12
CA THR A 178 -6.46 1.67 -17.70
C THR A 178 -6.19 0.17 -17.81
N LYS A 179 -5.54 -0.26 -18.90
CA LYS A 179 -5.18 -1.66 -19.09
C LYS A 179 -4.15 -2.13 -18.06
N ASP A 180 -3.13 -1.31 -17.80
CA ASP A 180 -2.11 -1.56 -16.79
C ASP A 180 -2.75 -1.65 -15.39
N PHE A 181 -3.61 -0.70 -15.04
CA PHE A 181 -4.38 -0.70 -13.81
C PHE A 181 -5.13 -2.02 -13.59
N ILE A 182 -5.98 -2.43 -14.55
CA ILE A 182 -6.78 -3.67 -14.43
C ILE A 182 -5.89 -4.93 -14.38
N THR A 183 -4.80 -4.95 -15.17
CA THR A 183 -3.85 -6.07 -15.16
C THR A 183 -3.23 -6.23 -13.76
N ASN A 184 -2.86 -5.12 -13.12
CA ASN A 184 -2.24 -5.15 -11.81
C ASN A 184 -3.23 -5.41 -10.66
N ILE A 185 -4.51 -5.08 -10.82
CA ILE A 185 -5.55 -5.59 -9.90
C ILE A 185 -5.50 -7.13 -9.84
N ASN A 186 -5.45 -7.79 -10.99
CA ASN A 186 -5.38 -9.25 -11.05
C ASN A 186 -4.08 -9.82 -10.42
N LYS A 187 -2.96 -9.10 -10.51
CA LYS A 187 -1.73 -9.47 -9.78
C LYS A 187 -1.91 -9.33 -8.28
N GLY A 188 -2.53 -8.23 -7.83
CA GLY A 188 -2.85 -8.00 -6.42
C GLY A 188 -3.74 -9.09 -5.83
N LEU A 189 -4.80 -9.48 -6.56
CA LEU A 189 -5.68 -10.58 -6.17
C LEU A 189 -4.96 -11.93 -5.98
N LYS A 190 -3.92 -12.17 -6.77
CA LYS A 190 -3.09 -13.38 -6.69
C LYS A 190 -1.93 -13.27 -5.69
N SER A 191 -1.72 -12.10 -5.13
CA SER A 191 -0.63 -11.86 -4.18
C SER A 191 -0.78 -12.75 -2.96
N LYS A 192 0.34 -13.24 -2.44
CA LYS A 192 0.42 -13.96 -1.15
C LYS A 192 0.80 -13.04 0.01
N VAL A 193 1.01 -11.76 -0.30
CA VAL A 193 1.38 -10.74 0.68
C VAL A 193 0.22 -10.52 1.65
N LYS A 194 0.48 -10.66 2.94
CA LYS A 194 -0.51 -10.44 4.00
C LYS A 194 -0.67 -8.97 4.35
N ASN A 195 0.45 -8.25 4.41
CA ASN A 195 0.45 -6.82 4.72
C ASN A 195 1.12 -6.00 3.60
N PRO A 196 0.35 -5.61 2.57
CA PRO A 196 0.87 -4.87 1.42
C PRO A 196 1.53 -3.55 1.78
N GLN A 197 1.00 -2.83 2.77
CA GLN A 197 1.56 -1.55 3.20
C GLN A 197 2.94 -1.73 3.83
N LEU A 198 3.09 -2.77 4.64
CA LEU A 198 4.36 -3.10 5.28
C LEU A 198 5.41 -3.55 4.25
N VAL A 199 5.00 -4.34 3.26
CA VAL A 199 5.87 -4.77 2.16
C VAL A 199 6.33 -3.58 1.32
N ASN A 200 5.41 -2.71 0.90
CA ASN A 200 5.75 -1.50 0.16
C ASN A 200 6.70 -0.59 0.96
N MET A 201 6.49 -0.47 2.26
CA MET A 201 7.38 0.28 3.16
C MET A 201 8.78 -0.35 3.20
N GLY A 202 8.89 -1.66 3.35
CA GLY A 202 10.15 -2.37 3.34
C GLY A 202 10.91 -2.15 2.03
N GLU A 203 10.26 -2.35 0.90
CA GLU A 203 10.84 -2.14 -0.43
C GLU A 203 11.33 -0.69 -0.62
N GLN A 204 10.54 0.29 -0.18
CA GLN A 204 10.94 1.70 -0.28
C GLN A 204 12.13 2.04 0.63
N ILE A 205 12.16 1.52 1.85
CA ILE A 205 13.30 1.71 2.77
C ILE A 205 14.55 1.05 2.19
N GLY A 206 14.44 -0.17 1.65
CA GLY A 206 15.56 -0.86 1.01
C GLY A 206 16.14 -0.06 -0.16
N LYS A 207 15.29 0.47 -1.03
CA LYS A 207 15.69 1.34 -2.13
C LYS A 207 16.39 2.61 -1.63
N ASN A 208 15.83 3.27 -0.62
CA ASN A 208 16.44 4.48 -0.06
C ASN A 208 17.83 4.20 0.53
N ILE A 209 18.02 3.05 1.18
CA ILE A 209 19.34 2.65 1.69
C ILE A 209 20.32 2.42 0.53
N LYS A 210 19.85 1.80 -0.56
CA LYS A 210 20.66 1.63 -1.76
C LYS A 210 21.12 2.96 -2.36
N ASP A 211 20.22 3.91 -2.45
CA ASP A 211 20.52 5.25 -2.96
C ASP A 211 21.57 5.99 -2.08
N GLN A 212 21.61 5.70 -0.78
CA GLN A 212 22.62 6.27 0.16
C GLN A 212 24.03 5.72 -0.05
N GLU A 213 24.24 4.60 -0.73
CA GLU A 213 25.60 4.10 -1.01
C GLU A 213 26.44 5.12 -1.77
N ALA A 214 25.82 5.93 -2.65
CA ALA A 214 26.52 6.95 -3.41
C ALA A 214 26.69 8.28 -2.65
N GLN A 215 25.84 8.53 -1.65
CA GLN A 215 25.77 9.82 -0.93
C GLN A 215 26.40 9.76 0.48
N GLY A 216 26.67 8.56 0.95
CA GLY A 216 27.05 8.28 2.34
C GLY A 216 25.83 8.08 3.26
N LEU A 217 26.06 7.47 4.40
CA LEU A 217 25.04 7.16 5.38
C LEU A 217 24.41 8.47 5.90
N ILE A 218 23.09 8.58 5.78
CA ILE A 218 22.29 9.77 6.16
C ILE A 218 22.79 11.06 5.46
N GLY A 219 23.39 10.92 4.26
CA GLY A 219 23.95 12.04 3.51
C GLY A 219 25.31 12.52 4.01
N GLU A 220 25.98 11.77 4.87
CA GLU A 220 27.33 12.03 5.38
C GLU A 220 28.37 11.22 4.58
N PRO A 221 29.12 11.84 3.65
CA PRO A 221 30.03 11.11 2.76
C PRO A 221 31.19 10.40 3.49
N SER A 222 31.51 10.81 4.72
CA SER A 222 32.56 10.18 5.54
C SER A 222 32.11 8.84 6.14
N LEU A 223 30.81 8.57 6.13
CA LEU A 223 30.18 7.35 6.64
C LEU A 223 29.69 6.48 5.47
N ALA A 224 30.37 5.38 5.23
CA ALA A 224 29.91 4.43 4.20
C ALA A 224 28.63 3.70 4.63
N THR A 225 27.69 3.52 3.71
CA THR A 225 26.48 2.73 3.94
C THR A 225 26.83 1.24 3.90
N ASP A 226 26.49 0.51 4.97
CA ASP A 226 26.57 -0.95 5.06
C ASP A 226 25.19 -1.54 5.29
N PHE A 227 24.56 -2.01 4.21
CA PHE A 227 23.23 -2.58 4.25
C PHE A 227 23.12 -3.81 5.17
N VAL A 228 24.17 -4.64 5.24
CA VAL A 228 24.15 -5.85 6.08
C VAL A 228 23.99 -5.47 7.55
N LEU A 229 24.75 -4.47 8.00
CA LEU A 229 24.67 -3.97 9.38
C LEU A 229 23.35 -3.24 9.66
N ILE A 230 22.87 -2.43 8.72
CA ILE A 230 21.56 -1.77 8.84
C ILE A 230 20.46 -2.82 8.95
N LYS A 231 20.44 -3.81 8.06
CA LYS A 231 19.44 -4.89 8.07
C LYS A 231 19.49 -5.68 9.38
N GLN A 232 20.69 -6.02 9.87
CA GLN A 232 20.82 -6.70 11.16
C GLN A 232 20.29 -5.84 12.30
N GLY A 233 20.56 -4.54 12.28
CA GLY A 233 19.99 -3.59 13.23
C GLY A 233 18.47 -3.56 13.18
N PHE A 234 17.88 -3.53 11.98
CA PHE A 234 16.43 -3.62 11.81
C PHE A 234 15.84 -4.88 12.47
N VAL A 235 16.42 -6.05 12.18
CA VAL A 235 15.98 -7.33 12.78
C VAL A 235 16.05 -7.26 14.30
N ASN A 236 17.17 -6.79 14.84
CA ASN A 236 17.35 -6.70 16.28
C ASN A 236 16.41 -5.67 16.93
N GLY A 237 16.18 -4.54 16.29
CA GLY A 237 15.20 -3.55 16.73
C GLY A 237 13.75 -4.09 16.74
N LEU A 238 13.38 -4.84 15.70
CA LEU A 238 12.07 -5.50 15.59
C LEU A 238 11.89 -6.59 16.64
N LEU A 239 12.91 -7.40 16.90
CA LEU A 239 12.84 -8.48 17.88
C LEU A 239 13.01 -7.99 19.32
N GLY A 240 13.62 -6.80 19.50
CA GLY A 240 13.99 -6.28 20.82
C GLY A 240 15.27 -6.93 21.35
N ASP A 241 16.20 -7.32 20.47
CA ASP A 241 17.49 -7.87 20.84
C ASP A 241 18.31 -6.79 21.57
N THR A 242 19.09 -7.22 22.54
CA THR A 242 19.72 -6.34 23.53
C THR A 242 21.17 -5.93 23.24
N THR A 243 21.73 -6.27 22.08
CA THR A 243 23.11 -5.88 21.71
C THR A 243 23.30 -4.35 21.80
N MET A 244 22.28 -3.60 21.37
CA MET A 244 22.18 -2.16 21.51
C MET A 244 20.70 -1.80 21.65
N THR A 245 20.29 -1.18 22.76
CA THR A 245 18.91 -0.72 22.91
C THR A 245 18.59 0.43 21.95
N SER A 246 17.33 0.64 21.62
CA SER A 246 16.90 1.75 20.77
C SER A 246 17.32 3.12 21.34
N ALA A 247 17.31 3.28 22.67
CA ALA A 247 17.77 4.48 23.33
C ALA A 247 19.29 4.69 23.15
N GLN A 248 20.09 3.64 23.38
CA GLN A 248 21.56 3.68 23.16
C GLN A 248 21.91 3.94 21.69
N ALA A 249 21.16 3.34 20.77
CA ALA A 249 21.35 3.56 19.35
C ALA A 249 21.01 5.01 18.95
N GLY A 250 19.93 5.57 19.47
CA GLY A 250 19.57 6.96 19.24
C GLY A 250 20.59 7.95 19.80
N GLU A 251 21.05 7.72 21.03
CA GLU A 251 22.12 8.52 21.65
C GLU A 251 23.44 8.42 20.86
N TYR A 252 23.81 7.23 20.41
CA TYR A 252 25.00 7.03 19.61
C TYR A 252 24.95 7.81 18.29
N ILE A 253 23.81 7.79 17.58
CA ILE A 253 23.63 8.56 16.35
C ILE A 253 23.78 10.06 16.63
N GLN A 254 23.09 10.58 17.67
CA GLN A 254 23.15 12.01 18.01
C GLN A 254 24.54 12.48 18.39
N ASN A 255 25.33 11.65 19.07
CA ASN A 255 26.69 12.01 19.49
C ASN A 255 27.73 11.89 18.37
N THR A 256 27.37 11.21 17.26
CA THR A 256 28.28 10.94 16.14
C THR A 256 28.08 11.93 14.99
N MET A 257 26.91 12.52 14.88
CA MET A 257 26.55 13.57 13.91
C MET A 257 26.81 14.96 14.46
#